data_52e71f2d185d82e9baf44cce433491a6
#
_entry.id   52e71f2d185d82e9baf44cce433491a6
#
_cell.length_a   1.000
_cell.length_b   1.000
_cell.length_c   1.000
_cell.angle_alpha   90.00
_cell.angle_beta   90.00
_cell.angle_gamma   90.00
#
_symmetry.space_group_name_H-M   'P 1'
#
loop_
_entity.id
_entity.type
_entity.pdbx_description
1 polymer ?
#
loop_
_entity_poly.entity_id
_entity_poly.type
_entity_poly.pdbx_seq_one_letter_code
_entity_poly.pdbx_strand_id
1 'polypeptide(L)'
;MMKILFVVLINLCSIGAFADNLKEMEKKMIDQDEQRPEVHESIAIASTETFSGTWPFKARYTDAPGFRMHYVDEGKGEDTLLLLHGEPTWGYLYRQQITSWKQYARVVAPDHMGFGKSATPSSRTYWLQDHIDNLESLVLSLDLNNITLVMHDFGGPVGMGLAARHPDRIKSIVAVNSPTPFGQPDIGERLSANVADSPWFQWIVNAESTGILEEVLGHLDFNILSTLKLNGFVDNSIINETWISAYRAPFPTPAFALGAIGWAKGFAVGKHQFEVPTAAAKNEIMKKPAMAIWGVQDHTLHANHFLPLFEAIFPSGEVHLISEAGHYSLEDSPEEITNLVIEFLRGQKSS
;
A
#
# COMPACT_ATOMS: atom_id res chain seq x y z
N MET A 1 11.51 -43.51 57.82
CA MET A 1 12.56 -42.68 57.21
C MET A 1 12.75 -42.86 55.70
N MET A 2 12.30 -43.97 55.09
CA MET A 2 12.55 -44.27 53.65
C MET A 2 11.54 -43.62 52.69
N LYS A 3 10.33 -43.22 53.12
CA LYS A 3 9.31 -42.59 52.27
C LYS A 3 9.50 -41.08 52.01
N ILE A 4 10.23 -40.36 52.88
CA ILE A 4 10.50 -38.91 52.73
C ILE A 4 11.67 -38.68 51.76
N LEU A 5 12.61 -39.61 51.67
CA LEU A 5 13.75 -39.50 50.74
C LEU A 5 13.33 -39.66 49.26
N PHE A 6 12.23 -40.45 49.00
CA PHE A 6 11.75 -40.70 47.65
C PHE A 6 10.98 -39.50 47.06
N VAL A 7 10.26 -38.73 47.90
CA VAL A 7 9.53 -37.53 47.49
C VAL A 7 10.47 -36.37 47.17
N VAL A 8 11.62 -36.22 47.86
CA VAL A 8 12.64 -35.20 47.61
C VAL A 8 13.40 -35.51 46.34
N LEU A 9 13.66 -36.78 46.01
CA LEU A 9 14.33 -37.19 44.78
C LEU A 9 13.48 -36.98 43.52
N ILE A 10 12.16 -37.19 43.63
CA ILE A 10 11.21 -36.94 42.52
C ILE A 10 11.07 -35.45 42.21
N ASN A 11 11.10 -34.59 43.23
CA ASN A 11 11.08 -33.14 43.05
C ASN A 11 12.38 -32.59 42.45
N LEU A 12 13.53 -33.16 42.80
CA LEU A 12 14.81 -32.75 42.24
C LEU A 12 14.96 -33.19 40.77
N CYS A 13 14.48 -34.36 40.39
CA CYS A 13 14.49 -34.80 39.00
C CYS A 13 13.51 -33.95 38.13
N SER A 14 12.37 -33.53 38.68
CA SER A 14 11.44 -32.68 37.93
C SER A 14 11.96 -31.24 37.71
N ILE A 15 12.71 -30.70 38.67
CA ILE A 15 13.36 -29.37 38.55
C ILE A 15 14.52 -29.43 37.54
N GLY A 16 15.30 -30.51 37.53
CA GLY A 16 16.36 -30.72 36.56
C GLY A 16 15.84 -30.84 35.14
N ALA A 17 14.81 -31.65 34.91
CA ALA A 17 14.18 -31.80 33.61
C ALA A 17 13.48 -30.51 33.11
N PHE A 18 12.95 -29.70 34.03
CA PHE A 18 12.38 -28.38 33.68
C PHE A 18 13.48 -27.37 33.30
N ALA A 19 14.59 -27.36 34.00
CA ALA A 19 15.74 -26.50 33.69
C ALA A 19 16.41 -26.87 32.35
N ASP A 20 16.49 -28.17 32.03
CA ASP A 20 17.03 -28.66 30.76
C ASP A 20 16.08 -28.34 29.59
N ASN A 21 14.76 -28.43 29.79
CA ASN A 21 13.77 -27.98 28.81
C ASN A 21 13.83 -26.47 28.56
N LEU A 22 14.03 -25.65 29.58
CA LEU A 22 14.21 -24.19 29.41
C LEU A 22 15.47 -23.87 28.60
N LYS A 23 16.58 -24.54 28.87
CA LYS A 23 17.83 -24.35 28.08
C LYS A 23 17.66 -24.82 26.64
N GLU A 24 16.92 -25.88 26.41
CA GLU A 24 16.66 -26.35 25.04
C GLU A 24 15.69 -25.42 24.30
N MET A 25 14.73 -24.82 24.99
CA MET A 25 13.87 -23.77 24.44
C MET A 25 14.67 -22.49 24.15
N GLU A 26 15.52 -22.03 25.07
CA GLU A 26 16.40 -20.88 24.83
C GLU A 26 17.34 -21.14 23.65
N LYS A 27 17.93 -22.33 23.56
CA LYS A 27 18.78 -22.70 22.41
C LYS A 27 17.99 -22.71 21.10
N LYS A 28 16.76 -23.25 21.08
CA LYS A 28 15.89 -23.21 19.89
C LYS A 28 15.48 -21.79 19.51
N MET A 29 15.27 -20.90 20.48
CA MET A 29 15.00 -19.48 20.22
C MET A 29 16.24 -18.77 19.64
N ILE A 30 17.43 -19.07 20.15
CA ILE A 30 18.69 -18.51 19.62
C ILE A 30 18.96 -19.05 18.21
N ASP A 31 18.81 -20.36 17.98
CA ASP A 31 18.97 -20.98 16.67
C ASP A 31 17.92 -20.47 15.65
N GLN A 32 16.71 -20.09 16.09
CA GLN A 32 15.70 -19.45 15.25
C GLN A 32 16.03 -17.98 14.96
N ASP A 33 16.68 -17.27 15.87
CA ASP A 33 17.13 -15.88 15.65
C ASP A 33 18.35 -15.84 14.71
N GLU A 34 19.24 -16.85 14.76
CA GLU A 34 20.36 -17.00 13.81
C GLU A 34 19.89 -17.45 12.40
N GLN A 35 18.69 -18.04 12.28
CA GLN A 35 18.08 -18.44 11.01
C GLN A 35 17.08 -17.42 10.46
N ARG A 36 16.97 -16.23 11.06
CA ARG A 36 16.27 -15.13 10.38
C ARG A 36 16.99 -14.87 9.07
N PRO A 37 16.27 -14.94 7.91
CA PRO A 37 16.90 -14.60 6.64
C PRO A 37 17.51 -13.18 6.79
N GLU A 38 18.74 -13.01 6.35
CA GLU A 38 19.36 -11.68 6.28
C GLU A 38 18.33 -10.75 5.63
N VAL A 39 17.91 -9.72 6.36
CA VAL A 39 17.05 -8.67 5.83
C VAL A 39 17.89 -8.00 4.75
N HIS A 40 17.68 -8.41 3.48
CA HIS A 40 18.39 -7.81 2.37
C HIS A 40 18.02 -6.34 2.32
N GLU A 41 18.90 -5.48 2.80
CA GLU A 41 18.77 -4.03 2.80
C GLU A 41 18.99 -3.46 1.38
N SER A 42 18.27 -3.97 0.37
CA SER A 42 18.28 -3.40 -0.96
C SER A 42 17.33 -2.20 -1.00
N ILE A 43 17.76 -1.07 -0.43
CA ILE A 43 17.04 0.20 -0.45
C ILE A 43 17.73 1.13 -1.45
N ALA A 44 17.00 1.58 -2.46
CA ALA A 44 17.52 2.41 -3.53
C ALA A 44 17.79 3.86 -3.10
N ILE A 45 16.95 4.41 -2.22
CA ILE A 45 16.97 5.83 -1.83
C ILE A 45 17.51 5.98 -0.41
N ALA A 46 18.52 6.82 -0.23
CA ALA A 46 19.05 7.13 1.11
C ALA A 46 17.94 7.70 2.02
N SER A 47 17.95 7.33 3.30
CA SER A 47 16.97 7.81 4.28
C SER A 47 16.94 9.35 4.41
N THR A 48 18.09 10.00 4.16
CA THR A 48 18.28 11.44 4.24
C THR A 48 17.95 12.19 2.94
N GLU A 49 17.66 11.48 1.84
CA GLU A 49 17.34 12.11 0.57
C GLU A 49 16.02 12.89 0.66
N THR A 50 16.04 14.14 0.23
CA THR A 50 14.90 15.08 0.30
C THR A 50 14.46 15.64 -1.05
N PHE A 51 15.12 15.27 -2.13
CA PHE A 51 14.84 15.77 -3.49
C PHE A 51 14.70 17.29 -3.51
N SER A 52 15.80 17.96 -3.18
CA SER A 52 15.88 19.43 -3.09
C SER A 52 14.83 20.03 -2.12
N GLY A 53 14.47 19.32 -1.07
CA GLY A 53 13.51 19.75 -0.06
C GLY A 53 12.04 19.53 -0.42
N THR A 54 11.73 18.93 -1.56
CA THR A 54 10.34 18.60 -1.93
C THR A 54 9.79 17.39 -1.14
N TRP A 55 10.67 16.63 -0.50
CA TRP A 55 10.34 15.53 0.41
C TRP A 55 10.97 15.78 1.81
N PRO A 56 10.42 16.68 2.63
CA PRO A 56 11.04 17.11 3.89
C PRO A 56 10.74 16.17 5.07
N PHE A 57 10.16 15.00 4.84
CA PHE A 57 9.67 14.10 5.88
C PHE A 57 10.78 13.20 6.42
N LYS A 58 10.76 13.01 7.74
CA LYS A 58 11.70 12.09 8.39
C LYS A 58 11.38 10.65 8.01
N ALA A 59 12.34 9.95 7.44
CA ALA A 59 12.20 8.53 7.16
C ALA A 59 12.06 7.72 8.45
N ARG A 60 11.05 6.85 8.51
CA ARG A 60 10.85 5.85 9.55
C ARG A 60 10.81 4.47 8.91
N TYR A 61 11.18 3.46 9.67
CA TYR A 61 11.26 2.08 9.18
C TYR A 61 10.68 1.11 10.20
N THR A 62 10.11 0.02 9.70
CA THR A 62 9.73 -1.16 10.47
C THR A 62 10.14 -2.42 9.74
N ASP A 63 10.49 -3.46 10.49
CA ASP A 63 10.79 -4.80 9.94
C ASP A 63 9.62 -5.78 10.18
N ALA A 64 8.48 -5.27 10.69
CA ALA A 64 7.30 -6.09 10.99
C ALA A 64 6.82 -6.96 9.81
N PRO A 65 6.84 -6.49 8.54
CA PRO A 65 6.47 -7.32 7.39
C PRO A 65 7.54 -8.36 6.97
N GLY A 66 8.65 -8.50 7.71
CA GLY A 66 9.74 -9.39 7.35
C GLY A 66 10.70 -8.83 6.30
N PHE A 67 10.64 -7.52 6.05
CA PHE A 67 11.60 -6.73 5.28
C PHE A 67 11.57 -5.30 5.81
N ARG A 68 12.56 -4.49 5.46
CA ARG A 68 12.64 -3.10 5.92
C ARG A 68 11.69 -2.20 5.14
N MET A 69 10.52 -1.93 5.73
CA MET A 69 9.47 -1.10 5.15
C MET A 69 9.59 0.34 5.65
N HIS A 70 9.67 1.27 4.69
CA HIS A 70 9.64 2.71 4.97
C HIS A 70 8.22 3.21 5.17
N TYR A 71 8.07 4.19 6.04
CA TYR A 71 6.83 4.98 6.16
C TYR A 71 7.12 6.40 6.67
N VAL A 72 6.27 7.33 6.30
CA VAL A 72 6.14 8.65 6.93
C VAL A 72 5.12 8.56 8.05
N ASP A 73 5.35 9.28 9.14
CA ASP A 73 4.42 9.41 10.27
C ASP A 73 4.50 10.83 10.80
N GLU A 74 3.57 11.66 10.36
CA GLU A 74 3.50 13.10 10.59
C GLU A 74 2.17 13.50 11.23
N GLY A 75 2.14 14.64 11.87
CA GLY A 75 0.94 15.12 12.57
C GLY A 75 0.67 14.38 13.87
N LYS A 76 -0.52 14.57 14.43
CA LYS A 76 -0.97 13.97 15.70
C LYS A 76 -2.49 13.88 15.72
N GLY A 77 -3.03 13.02 16.56
CA GLY A 77 -4.47 12.87 16.79
C GLY A 77 -4.85 11.41 16.98
N GLU A 78 -6.10 11.19 17.31
CA GLU A 78 -6.69 9.84 17.42
C GLU A 78 -7.07 9.29 16.05
N ASP A 79 -7.40 10.17 15.09
CA ASP A 79 -7.70 9.82 13.72
C ASP A 79 -6.40 9.66 12.92
N THR A 80 -6.33 8.62 12.11
CA THR A 80 -5.18 8.32 11.25
C THR A 80 -5.60 8.38 9.77
N LEU A 81 -4.92 9.20 8.97
CA LEU A 81 -4.96 9.09 7.51
C LEU A 81 -3.88 8.09 7.08
N LEU A 82 -4.27 6.98 6.50
CA LEU A 82 -3.36 5.98 5.95
C LEU A 82 -3.36 6.12 4.43
N LEU A 83 -2.23 6.60 3.89
CA LEU A 83 -2.10 6.98 2.48
C LEU A 83 -1.42 5.84 1.70
N LEU A 84 -2.14 5.25 0.76
CA LEU A 84 -1.67 4.10 0.00
C LEU A 84 -1.48 4.47 -1.48
N HIS A 85 -0.23 4.47 -1.92
CA HIS A 85 0.13 4.75 -3.31
C HIS A 85 -0.09 3.54 -4.22
N GLY A 86 0.00 3.76 -5.53
CA GLY A 86 -0.06 2.74 -6.56
C GLY A 86 1.18 2.70 -7.46
N GLU A 87 1.05 2.10 -8.61
CA GLU A 87 2.13 1.87 -9.56
C GLU A 87 2.33 3.05 -10.53
N PRO A 88 3.56 3.36 -10.93
CA PRO A 88 4.85 3.04 -10.33
C PRO A 88 5.32 4.15 -9.38
N THR A 89 4.41 4.63 -8.54
CA THR A 89 4.67 5.74 -7.61
C THR A 89 5.16 5.25 -6.23
N TRP A 90 5.29 6.17 -5.30
CA TRP A 90 5.60 5.92 -3.90
C TRP A 90 5.06 7.05 -3.03
N GLY A 91 5.33 7.09 -1.74
CA GLY A 91 4.84 8.12 -0.83
C GLY A 91 5.02 9.56 -1.33
N TYR A 92 5.97 9.81 -2.24
CA TYR A 92 6.20 11.11 -2.87
C TYR A 92 4.97 11.68 -3.58
N LEU A 93 4.10 10.81 -4.10
CA LEU A 93 2.81 11.20 -4.67
C LEU A 93 1.99 12.06 -3.71
N TYR A 94 2.07 11.76 -2.41
CA TYR A 94 1.31 12.43 -1.35
C TYR A 94 2.04 13.60 -0.67
N ARG A 95 3.21 14.03 -1.16
CA ARG A 95 4.06 15.03 -0.48
C ARG A 95 3.35 16.35 -0.14
N GLN A 96 2.48 16.82 -1.04
CA GLN A 96 1.72 18.06 -0.84
C GLN A 96 0.59 17.84 0.18
N GLN A 97 -0.10 16.71 0.06
CA GLN A 97 -1.21 16.32 0.92
C GLN A 97 -0.73 16.04 2.36
N ILE A 98 0.39 15.32 2.55
CA ILE A 98 0.98 15.10 3.88
C ILE A 98 1.24 16.43 4.59
N THR A 99 1.83 17.41 3.87
CA THR A 99 2.13 18.73 4.43
C THR A 99 0.87 19.45 4.92
N SER A 100 -0.23 19.32 4.21
CA SER A 100 -1.50 19.96 4.54
C SER A 100 -2.30 19.16 5.59
N TRP A 101 -2.46 17.85 5.39
CA TRP A 101 -3.34 17.01 6.20
C TRP A 101 -2.81 16.73 7.62
N LYS A 102 -1.49 16.76 7.83
CA LYS A 102 -0.88 16.57 9.17
C LYS A 102 -1.33 17.59 10.22
N GLN A 103 -1.99 18.66 9.79
CA GLN A 103 -2.59 19.66 10.69
C GLN A 103 -3.95 19.22 11.23
N TYR A 104 -4.58 18.22 10.61
CA TYR A 104 -5.94 17.75 10.92
C TYR A 104 -5.99 16.38 11.57
N ALA A 105 -5.01 15.52 11.28
CA ALA A 105 -4.91 14.14 11.74
C ALA A 105 -3.45 13.66 11.81
N ARG A 106 -3.23 12.48 12.37
CA ARG A 106 -1.99 11.73 12.16
C ARG A 106 -2.00 11.20 10.72
N VAL A 107 -0.92 11.38 9.99
CA VAL A 107 -0.76 10.93 8.60
C VAL A 107 0.33 9.88 8.54
N VAL A 108 -0.03 8.68 8.12
CA VAL A 108 0.90 7.57 7.89
C VAL A 108 0.89 7.23 6.42
N ALA A 109 2.06 7.30 5.77
CA ALA A 109 2.23 7.00 4.35
C ALA A 109 3.36 5.98 4.17
N PRO A 110 3.04 4.68 4.08
CA PRO A 110 4.04 3.66 3.77
C PRO A 110 4.43 3.69 2.29
N ASP A 111 5.66 3.30 2.01
CA ASP A 111 6.05 2.84 0.69
C ASP A 111 5.85 1.33 0.62
N HIS A 112 5.13 0.85 -0.38
CA HIS A 112 4.97 -0.59 -0.60
C HIS A 112 6.30 -1.27 -0.86
N MET A 113 6.37 -2.60 -0.61
CA MET A 113 7.56 -3.41 -0.88
C MET A 113 8.01 -3.25 -2.33
N GLY A 114 9.28 -2.90 -2.55
CA GLY A 114 9.83 -2.66 -3.89
C GLY A 114 9.57 -1.27 -4.45
N PHE A 115 9.11 -0.32 -3.62
CA PHE A 115 8.86 1.08 -4.01
C PHE A 115 9.46 2.06 -3.01
N GLY A 116 9.71 3.28 -3.45
CA GLY A 116 10.16 4.39 -2.61
C GLY A 116 11.43 4.09 -1.83
N LYS A 117 11.38 4.30 -0.53
CA LYS A 117 12.45 4.03 0.43
C LYS A 117 12.32 2.66 1.12
N SER A 118 11.35 1.83 0.73
CA SER A 118 11.23 0.45 1.19
C SER A 118 12.21 -0.47 0.48
N ALA A 119 12.57 -1.57 1.13
CA ALA A 119 13.46 -2.57 0.54
C ALA A 119 12.78 -3.34 -0.60
N THR A 120 13.63 -3.86 -1.50
CA THR A 120 13.23 -4.67 -2.66
C THR A 120 13.82 -6.08 -2.55
N PRO A 121 13.29 -6.95 -1.66
CA PRO A 121 13.83 -8.30 -1.47
C PRO A 121 13.58 -9.19 -2.68
N SER A 122 14.65 -9.75 -3.25
CA SER A 122 14.58 -10.64 -4.43
C SER A 122 13.95 -12.01 -4.16
N SER A 123 13.82 -12.39 -2.90
CA SER A 123 13.24 -13.68 -2.48
C SER A 123 11.73 -13.64 -2.27
N ARG A 124 11.07 -12.49 -2.46
CA ARG A 124 9.64 -12.30 -2.24
C ARG A 124 8.88 -12.24 -3.56
N THR A 125 7.63 -12.63 -3.53
CA THR A 125 6.65 -12.28 -4.56
C THR A 125 6.10 -10.88 -4.30
N TYR A 126 5.56 -10.25 -5.36
CA TYR A 126 5.04 -8.88 -5.31
C TYR A 126 3.58 -8.87 -5.76
N TRP A 127 2.83 -9.87 -5.33
CA TRP A 127 1.41 -9.97 -5.65
C TRP A 127 0.56 -9.20 -4.66
N LEU A 128 -0.69 -8.98 -4.99
CA LEU A 128 -1.61 -8.21 -4.17
C LEU A 128 -1.65 -8.72 -2.71
N GLN A 129 -1.68 -10.04 -2.53
CA GLN A 129 -1.73 -10.66 -1.21
C GLN A 129 -0.52 -10.31 -0.34
N ASP A 130 0.69 -10.31 -0.94
CA ASP A 130 1.92 -9.93 -0.22
C ASP A 130 1.82 -8.48 0.29
N HIS A 131 1.28 -7.57 -0.54
CA HIS A 131 1.11 -6.16 -0.15
C HIS A 131 0.03 -5.96 0.90
N ILE A 132 -1.06 -6.74 0.87
CA ILE A 132 -2.08 -6.74 1.94
C ILE A 132 -1.47 -7.23 3.26
N ASP A 133 -0.73 -8.34 3.25
CA ASP A 133 -0.07 -8.91 4.44
C ASP A 133 0.97 -7.95 5.02
N ASN A 134 1.74 -7.28 4.16
CA ASN A 134 2.72 -6.28 4.56
C ASN A 134 2.05 -5.05 5.21
N LEU A 135 0.96 -4.56 4.62
CA LEU A 135 0.19 -3.44 5.17
C LEU A 135 -0.45 -3.79 6.50
N GLU A 136 -1.03 -4.99 6.62
CA GLU A 136 -1.58 -5.51 7.88
C GLU A 136 -0.52 -5.53 8.97
N SER A 137 0.68 -6.06 8.67
CA SER A 137 1.80 -6.11 9.61
C SER A 137 2.22 -4.71 10.09
N LEU A 138 2.27 -3.72 9.18
CA LEU A 138 2.54 -2.33 9.54
C LEU A 138 1.45 -1.77 10.46
N VAL A 139 0.18 -1.90 10.08
CA VAL A 139 -0.97 -1.37 10.83
C VAL A 139 -1.02 -1.94 12.24
N LEU A 140 -0.80 -3.24 12.39
CA LEU A 140 -0.77 -3.91 13.70
C LEU A 140 0.45 -3.49 14.52
N SER A 141 1.63 -3.36 13.91
CA SER A 141 2.87 -2.97 14.62
C SER A 141 2.83 -1.54 15.14
N LEU A 142 2.14 -0.64 14.46
CA LEU A 142 1.94 0.76 14.86
C LEU A 142 0.64 0.99 15.65
N ASP A 143 -0.14 -0.07 15.87
CA ASP A 143 -1.48 -0.06 16.48
C ASP A 143 -2.37 1.06 15.91
N LEU A 144 -2.43 1.16 14.57
CA LEU A 144 -3.26 2.17 13.93
C LEU A 144 -4.74 1.84 14.09
N ASN A 145 -5.49 2.85 14.51
CA ASN A 145 -6.94 2.79 14.71
C ASN A 145 -7.60 4.04 14.14
N ASN A 146 -8.93 4.06 14.05
CA ASN A 146 -9.70 5.16 13.46
C ASN A 146 -9.14 5.58 12.09
N ILE A 147 -8.86 4.60 11.24
CA ILE A 147 -8.16 4.79 9.98
C ILE A 147 -9.12 5.32 8.91
N THR A 148 -8.81 6.48 8.36
CA THR A 148 -9.30 6.90 7.05
C THR A 148 -8.31 6.40 6.00
N LEU A 149 -8.72 5.41 5.21
CA LEU A 149 -7.93 4.95 4.06
C LEU A 149 -8.01 6.00 2.95
N VAL A 150 -6.86 6.50 2.50
CA VAL A 150 -6.76 7.35 1.29
C VAL A 150 -5.92 6.59 0.28
N MET A 151 -6.57 6.12 -0.77
CA MET A 151 -6.02 5.12 -1.66
C MET A 151 -5.94 5.65 -3.09
N HIS A 152 -4.81 5.41 -3.75
CA HIS A 152 -4.61 5.70 -5.16
C HIS A 152 -4.22 4.43 -5.90
N ASP A 153 -4.81 4.20 -7.09
CA ASP A 153 -4.49 3.10 -8.00
C ASP A 153 -4.46 1.73 -7.28
N PHE A 154 -3.35 1.00 -7.30
CA PHE A 154 -3.18 -0.30 -6.65
C PHE A 154 -3.31 -0.24 -5.11
N GLY A 155 -3.15 0.95 -4.53
CA GLY A 155 -3.42 1.19 -3.11
C GLY A 155 -4.86 0.86 -2.70
N GLY A 156 -5.83 0.94 -3.63
CA GLY A 156 -7.23 0.57 -3.38
C GLY A 156 -7.42 -0.91 -3.08
N PRO A 157 -7.06 -1.83 -3.96
CA PRO A 157 -7.10 -3.26 -3.67
C PRO A 157 -6.36 -3.65 -2.39
N VAL A 158 -5.20 -3.03 -2.11
CA VAL A 158 -4.43 -3.28 -0.88
C VAL A 158 -5.19 -2.79 0.35
N GLY A 159 -5.69 -1.55 0.32
CA GLY A 159 -6.43 -0.96 1.44
C GLY A 159 -7.79 -1.64 1.69
N MET A 160 -8.50 -2.01 0.63
CA MET A 160 -9.76 -2.76 0.77
C MET A 160 -9.52 -4.18 1.30
N GLY A 161 -8.36 -4.79 0.99
CA GLY A 161 -7.94 -6.04 1.61
C GLY A 161 -7.73 -5.90 3.13
N LEU A 162 -7.07 -4.83 3.57
CA LEU A 162 -6.95 -4.50 4.99
C LEU A 162 -8.34 -4.28 5.64
N ALA A 163 -9.22 -3.54 4.97
CA ALA A 163 -10.59 -3.29 5.46
C ALA A 163 -11.42 -4.57 5.59
N ALA A 164 -11.19 -5.56 4.72
CA ALA A 164 -11.86 -6.86 4.82
C ALA A 164 -11.42 -7.66 6.04
N ARG A 165 -10.16 -7.54 6.45
CA ARG A 165 -9.58 -8.24 7.60
C ARG A 165 -9.82 -7.53 8.92
N HIS A 166 -9.75 -6.19 8.93
CA HIS A 166 -9.83 -5.33 10.12
C HIS A 166 -10.86 -4.20 9.97
N PRO A 167 -12.15 -4.52 9.74
CA PRO A 167 -13.18 -3.51 9.51
C PRO A 167 -13.38 -2.58 10.72
N ASP A 168 -13.10 -3.07 11.93
CA ASP A 168 -13.17 -2.35 13.20
C ASP A 168 -12.14 -1.22 13.31
N ARG A 169 -10.99 -1.34 12.63
CA ARG A 169 -9.96 -0.30 12.61
C ARG A 169 -10.25 0.83 11.61
N ILE A 170 -11.16 0.59 10.66
CA ILE A 170 -11.46 1.54 9.58
C ILE A 170 -12.55 2.51 10.03
N LYS A 171 -12.28 3.80 9.90
CA LYS A 171 -13.21 4.90 10.16
C LYS A 171 -13.94 5.33 8.89
N SER A 172 -13.22 5.53 7.80
CA SER A 172 -13.77 5.98 6.53
C SER A 172 -12.87 5.62 5.34
N ILE A 173 -13.39 5.77 4.12
CA ILE A 173 -12.75 5.39 2.86
C ILE A 173 -12.69 6.60 1.93
N VAL A 174 -11.51 6.87 1.37
CA VAL A 174 -11.31 7.84 0.29
C VAL A 174 -10.59 7.13 -0.86
N ALA A 175 -11.25 6.97 -1.98
CA ALA A 175 -10.68 6.41 -3.20
C ALA A 175 -10.35 7.53 -4.18
N VAL A 176 -9.07 7.68 -4.54
CA VAL A 176 -8.60 8.68 -5.51
C VAL A 176 -8.10 7.93 -6.74
N ASN A 177 -8.84 7.95 -7.84
CA ASN A 177 -8.53 7.15 -9.05
C ASN A 177 -8.14 5.71 -8.71
N SER A 178 -8.96 5.03 -7.89
CA SER A 178 -8.58 3.76 -7.27
C SER A 178 -9.76 2.80 -7.19
N PRO A 179 -9.60 1.53 -7.61
CA PRO A 179 -10.63 0.52 -7.47
C PRO A 179 -10.89 0.19 -6.00
N THR A 180 -12.13 -0.13 -5.68
CA THR A 180 -12.55 -0.55 -4.34
C THR A 180 -13.17 -1.95 -4.36
N PRO A 181 -12.37 -3.01 -4.64
CA PRO A 181 -12.88 -4.38 -4.68
C PRO A 181 -13.31 -4.85 -3.29
N PHE A 182 -14.59 -5.22 -3.14
CA PHE A 182 -15.13 -5.66 -1.86
C PHE A 182 -16.27 -6.68 -2.04
N GLY A 183 -16.04 -7.67 -2.90
CA GLY A 183 -16.99 -8.75 -3.16
C GLY A 183 -18.18 -8.33 -4.01
N GLN A 184 -18.00 -7.41 -4.96
CA GLN A 184 -18.97 -7.11 -5.99
C GLN A 184 -19.00 -8.25 -7.01
N PRO A 185 -20.21 -8.72 -7.44
CA PRO A 185 -20.33 -9.87 -8.33
C PRO A 185 -19.84 -9.58 -9.75
N ASP A 186 -19.89 -8.34 -10.21
CA ASP A 186 -19.55 -7.87 -11.56
C ASP A 186 -18.11 -7.34 -11.70
N ILE A 187 -17.28 -7.44 -10.66
CA ILE A 187 -15.92 -6.90 -10.67
C ILE A 187 -15.06 -7.46 -11.80
N GLY A 188 -15.17 -8.76 -12.08
CA GLY A 188 -14.39 -9.40 -13.15
C GLY A 188 -14.80 -8.91 -14.54
N GLU A 189 -16.08 -8.68 -14.77
CA GLU A 189 -16.60 -8.11 -16.03
C GLU A 189 -16.10 -6.68 -16.23
N ARG A 190 -16.17 -5.83 -15.19
CA ARG A 190 -15.70 -4.45 -15.25
C ARG A 190 -14.20 -4.32 -15.43
N LEU A 191 -13.44 -5.17 -14.77
CA LEU A 191 -11.99 -5.25 -15.01
C LEU A 191 -11.66 -5.63 -16.44
N SER A 192 -12.35 -6.63 -16.99
CA SER A 192 -12.16 -7.05 -18.39
C SER A 192 -12.52 -5.94 -19.38
N ALA A 193 -13.61 -5.21 -19.11
CA ALA A 193 -13.99 -4.05 -19.91
C ALA A 193 -12.95 -2.93 -19.83
N ASN A 194 -12.44 -2.63 -18.61
CA ASN A 194 -11.40 -1.64 -18.45
C ASN A 194 -10.09 -2.03 -19.18
N VAL A 195 -9.70 -3.31 -19.16
CA VAL A 195 -8.54 -3.79 -19.93
C VAL A 195 -8.70 -3.51 -21.43
N ALA A 196 -9.90 -3.70 -21.97
CA ALA A 196 -10.19 -3.43 -23.38
C ALA A 196 -10.07 -1.93 -23.73
N ASP A 197 -10.37 -1.04 -22.79
CA ASP A 197 -10.37 0.41 -22.99
C ASP A 197 -9.02 1.07 -22.59
N SER A 198 -8.20 0.42 -21.75
CA SER A 198 -6.99 1.00 -21.18
C SER A 198 -5.73 0.68 -21.97
N PRO A 199 -5.03 1.68 -22.54
CA PRO A 199 -3.75 1.47 -23.22
C PRO A 199 -2.69 0.83 -22.31
N TRP A 200 -2.67 1.18 -21.02
CA TRP A 200 -1.75 0.62 -20.03
C TRP A 200 -1.96 -0.87 -19.83
N PHE A 201 -3.17 -1.30 -19.54
CA PHE A 201 -3.46 -2.72 -19.32
C PHE A 201 -3.33 -3.56 -20.58
N GLN A 202 -3.67 -3.01 -21.74
CA GLN A 202 -3.40 -3.66 -23.04
C GLN A 202 -1.90 -3.84 -23.25
N TRP A 203 -1.10 -2.80 -22.92
CA TRP A 203 0.35 -2.87 -23.02
C TRP A 203 0.92 -3.96 -22.09
N ILE A 204 0.50 -4.00 -20.81
CA ILE A 204 0.93 -5.01 -19.82
C ILE A 204 0.70 -6.43 -20.37
N VAL A 205 -0.53 -6.74 -20.80
CA VAL A 205 -0.89 -8.07 -21.30
C VAL A 205 -0.06 -8.43 -22.53
N ASN A 206 0.11 -7.50 -23.47
CA ASN A 206 0.90 -7.71 -24.66
C ASN A 206 2.42 -7.86 -24.35
N ALA A 207 2.95 -7.02 -23.48
CA ALA A 207 4.36 -7.03 -23.10
C ALA A 207 4.74 -8.33 -22.37
N GLU A 208 3.87 -8.84 -21.49
CA GLU A 208 4.08 -10.15 -20.84
C GLU A 208 4.03 -11.28 -21.86
N SER A 209 3.04 -11.30 -22.77
CA SER A 209 2.90 -12.33 -23.78
C SER A 209 4.08 -12.39 -24.76
N THR A 210 4.75 -11.26 -24.99
CA THR A 210 5.93 -11.13 -25.87
C THR A 210 7.26 -11.24 -25.11
N GLY A 211 7.23 -11.32 -23.78
CA GLY A 211 8.41 -11.46 -22.93
C GLY A 211 9.23 -10.18 -22.74
N ILE A 212 8.68 -9.00 -23.07
CA ILE A 212 9.39 -7.70 -22.93
C ILE A 212 9.04 -6.92 -21.67
N LEU A 213 8.03 -7.40 -20.89
CA LEU A 213 7.51 -6.64 -19.74
C LEU A 213 8.61 -6.35 -18.70
N GLU A 214 9.37 -7.38 -18.32
CA GLU A 214 10.44 -7.21 -17.31
C GLU A 214 11.59 -6.33 -17.83
N GLU A 215 11.92 -6.40 -19.13
CA GLU A 215 12.94 -5.57 -19.74
C GLU A 215 12.53 -4.10 -19.69
N VAL A 216 11.29 -3.77 -20.06
CA VAL A 216 10.82 -2.38 -20.11
C VAL A 216 10.65 -1.83 -18.69
N LEU A 217 9.94 -2.52 -17.80
CA LEU A 217 9.73 -2.07 -16.41
C LEU A 217 11.01 -2.14 -15.56
N GLY A 218 11.96 -2.99 -15.92
CA GLY A 218 13.28 -3.03 -15.30
C GLY A 218 14.09 -1.74 -15.50
N HIS A 219 13.73 -0.92 -16.46
CA HIS A 219 14.42 0.32 -16.81
C HIS A 219 13.59 1.59 -16.54
N LEU A 220 12.81 1.60 -15.45
CA LEU A 220 12.07 2.77 -14.98
C LEU A 220 12.96 3.96 -14.63
N ASP A 221 14.25 3.77 -14.40
CA ASP A 221 15.25 4.84 -14.29
C ASP A 221 15.33 5.72 -15.56
N PHE A 222 15.06 5.16 -16.74
CA PHE A 222 15.04 5.87 -18.02
C PHE A 222 13.63 6.21 -18.49
N ASN A 223 12.65 5.33 -18.28
CA ASN A 223 11.34 5.44 -18.91
C ASN A 223 10.21 5.85 -17.96
N ILE A 224 10.52 6.23 -16.71
CA ILE A 224 9.50 6.58 -15.71
C ILE A 224 8.49 7.64 -16.23
N LEU A 225 8.96 8.69 -16.91
CA LEU A 225 8.07 9.72 -17.41
C LEU A 225 7.13 9.18 -18.50
N SER A 226 7.64 8.37 -19.43
CA SER A 226 6.79 7.77 -20.47
C SER A 226 5.80 6.77 -19.87
N THR A 227 6.19 6.04 -18.83
CA THR A 227 5.29 5.15 -18.10
C THR A 227 4.17 5.92 -17.42
N LEU A 228 4.49 6.99 -16.67
CA LEU A 228 3.48 7.85 -16.04
C LEU A 228 2.56 8.52 -17.08
N LYS A 229 3.09 8.92 -18.25
CA LYS A 229 2.29 9.45 -19.35
C LYS A 229 1.38 8.40 -19.98
N LEU A 230 1.84 7.18 -20.16
CA LEU A 230 1.02 6.05 -20.63
C LEU A 230 -0.10 5.73 -19.64
N ASN A 231 0.16 5.89 -18.34
CA ASN A 231 -0.83 5.72 -17.28
C ASN A 231 -1.80 6.90 -17.12
N GLY A 232 -1.61 8.01 -17.81
CA GLY A 232 -2.57 9.12 -17.81
C GLY A 232 -2.21 10.31 -16.92
N PHE A 233 -0.93 10.62 -16.78
CA PHE A 233 -0.49 11.88 -16.17
C PHE A 233 -0.74 13.06 -17.13
N VAL A 234 -1.39 14.13 -16.66
CA VAL A 234 -1.87 15.24 -17.50
C VAL A 234 -1.03 16.50 -17.35
N ASP A 235 -0.85 17.03 -16.14
CA ASP A 235 -0.20 18.32 -15.93
C ASP A 235 1.32 18.31 -16.22
N ASN A 236 1.69 18.81 -17.39
CA ASN A 236 3.09 18.91 -17.78
C ASN A 236 3.86 20.05 -17.09
N SER A 237 3.15 20.99 -16.46
CA SER A 237 3.77 22.22 -15.91
C SER A 237 4.64 21.93 -14.68
N ILE A 238 4.35 20.85 -13.95
CA ILE A 238 5.09 20.45 -12.75
C ILE A 238 6.31 19.59 -13.04
N ILE A 239 6.46 19.10 -14.29
CA ILE A 239 7.57 18.24 -14.68
C ILE A 239 8.86 19.05 -14.71
N ASN A 240 9.78 18.69 -13.83
CA ASN A 240 11.13 19.22 -13.77
C ASN A 240 12.11 18.12 -13.34
N GLU A 241 13.41 18.43 -13.34
CA GLU A 241 14.45 17.44 -12.99
C GLU A 241 14.29 16.85 -11.59
N THR A 242 13.87 17.64 -10.61
CA THR A 242 13.64 17.16 -9.24
C THR A 242 12.48 16.18 -9.20
N TRP A 243 11.37 16.49 -9.86
CA TRP A 243 10.20 15.64 -9.95
C TRP A 243 10.52 14.31 -10.66
N ILE A 244 11.18 14.36 -11.83
CA ILE A 244 11.61 13.15 -12.54
C ILE A 244 12.57 12.33 -11.67
N SER A 245 13.54 12.99 -11.03
CA SER A 245 14.53 12.34 -10.16
C SER A 245 13.85 11.62 -9.00
N ALA A 246 12.83 12.22 -8.38
CA ALA A 246 12.10 11.61 -7.26
C ALA A 246 11.33 10.36 -7.68
N TYR A 247 10.67 10.39 -8.84
CA TYR A 247 9.90 9.23 -9.30
C TYR A 247 10.76 8.09 -9.84
N ARG A 248 11.92 8.38 -10.47
CA ARG A 248 12.83 7.32 -10.95
C ARG A 248 13.72 6.73 -9.87
N ALA A 249 13.96 7.47 -8.76
CA ALA A 249 14.94 7.10 -7.74
C ALA A 249 14.74 5.72 -7.11
N PRO A 250 13.50 5.19 -6.94
CA PRO A 250 13.30 3.83 -6.44
C PRO A 250 13.86 2.73 -7.34
N PHE A 251 14.10 3.01 -8.63
CA PHE A 251 14.34 2.03 -9.68
C PHE A 251 15.71 2.19 -10.39
N PRO A 252 16.85 2.31 -9.67
CA PRO A 252 18.14 2.59 -10.30
C PRO A 252 18.69 1.45 -11.17
N THR A 253 18.16 0.26 -11.02
CA THR A 253 18.50 -0.94 -11.82
C THR A 253 17.31 -1.90 -11.86
N PRO A 254 17.26 -2.89 -12.78
CA PRO A 254 16.19 -3.87 -12.83
C PRO A 254 15.95 -4.62 -11.51
N ALA A 255 16.99 -4.84 -10.70
CA ALA A 255 16.88 -5.50 -9.40
C ALA A 255 16.03 -4.70 -8.39
N PHE A 256 15.89 -3.40 -8.57
CA PHE A 256 15.05 -2.53 -7.75
C PHE A 256 13.66 -2.29 -8.34
N ALA A 257 13.37 -2.75 -9.55
CA ALA A 257 12.08 -2.60 -10.20
C ALA A 257 11.12 -3.78 -9.95
N LEU A 258 11.46 -4.71 -9.05
CA LEU A 258 10.68 -5.92 -8.79
C LEU A 258 9.26 -5.63 -8.31
N GLY A 259 9.03 -4.52 -7.62
CA GLY A 259 7.70 -4.07 -7.23
C GLY A 259 6.81 -3.78 -8.44
N ALA A 260 7.26 -2.89 -9.32
CA ALA A 260 6.53 -2.52 -10.54
C ALA A 260 6.36 -3.71 -11.50
N ILE A 261 7.42 -4.49 -11.71
CA ILE A 261 7.35 -5.72 -12.50
C ILE A 261 6.32 -6.69 -11.91
N GLY A 262 6.35 -6.89 -10.58
CA GLY A 262 5.49 -7.85 -9.91
C GLY A 262 4.01 -7.47 -9.97
N TRP A 263 3.67 -6.20 -9.84
CA TRP A 263 2.30 -5.73 -9.98
C TRP A 263 1.78 -5.91 -11.40
N ALA A 264 2.52 -5.41 -12.39
CA ALA A 264 2.14 -5.55 -13.79
C ALA A 264 2.04 -7.02 -14.22
N LYS A 265 3.07 -7.82 -13.91
CA LYS A 265 3.10 -9.25 -14.25
C LYS A 265 2.00 -10.03 -13.54
N GLY A 266 1.82 -9.79 -12.23
CA GLY A 266 0.77 -10.45 -11.45
C GLY A 266 -0.63 -10.21 -12.03
N PHE A 267 -0.88 -9.01 -12.56
CA PHE A 267 -2.10 -8.68 -13.29
C PHE A 267 -2.18 -9.50 -14.60
N ALA A 268 -1.16 -9.42 -15.45
CA ALA A 268 -1.16 -10.09 -16.76
C ALA A 268 -1.36 -11.61 -16.69
N VAL A 269 -0.80 -12.25 -15.66
CA VAL A 269 -0.90 -13.71 -15.47
C VAL A 269 -1.98 -14.15 -14.49
N GLY A 270 -2.86 -13.22 -14.03
CA GLY A 270 -4.00 -13.51 -13.17
C GLY A 270 -3.62 -14.00 -11.77
N LYS A 271 -2.51 -13.51 -11.20
CA LYS A 271 -2.04 -13.88 -9.86
C LYS A 271 -2.57 -13.00 -8.75
N HIS A 272 -3.07 -11.80 -9.06
CA HIS A 272 -3.74 -10.96 -8.07
C HIS A 272 -5.12 -11.50 -7.75
N GLN A 273 -5.38 -11.73 -6.48
CA GLN A 273 -6.67 -12.13 -5.97
C GLN A 273 -7.15 -11.10 -4.96
N PHE A 274 -8.36 -10.58 -5.16
CA PHE A 274 -8.95 -9.67 -4.20
C PHE A 274 -9.31 -10.41 -2.92
N GLU A 275 -9.09 -9.75 -1.78
CA GLU A 275 -9.56 -10.26 -0.49
C GLU A 275 -11.10 -10.32 -0.50
N VAL A 276 -11.64 -11.45 -0.08
CA VAL A 276 -13.10 -11.64 -0.01
C VAL A 276 -13.58 -11.32 1.40
N PRO A 277 -14.32 -10.22 1.62
CA PRO A 277 -14.79 -9.88 2.95
C PRO A 277 -15.80 -10.90 3.47
N THR A 278 -15.78 -11.14 4.78
CA THR A 278 -16.90 -11.83 5.43
C THR A 278 -18.18 -10.98 5.34
N ALA A 279 -19.35 -11.60 5.48
CA ALA A 279 -20.61 -10.86 5.48
C ALA A 279 -20.66 -9.81 6.62
N ALA A 280 -20.04 -10.08 7.77
CA ALA A 280 -19.94 -9.14 8.88
C ALA A 280 -19.05 -7.94 8.51
N ALA A 281 -17.85 -8.18 7.97
CA ALA A 281 -16.95 -7.13 7.52
C ALA A 281 -17.59 -6.26 6.42
N LYS A 282 -18.26 -6.89 5.46
CA LYS A 282 -18.98 -6.17 4.40
C LYS A 282 -20.06 -5.25 4.98
N ASN A 283 -20.89 -5.78 5.88
CA ASN A 283 -21.94 -4.99 6.52
C ASN A 283 -21.41 -3.85 7.38
N GLU A 284 -20.22 -3.99 7.96
CA GLU A 284 -19.60 -2.93 8.74
C GLU A 284 -19.02 -1.83 7.84
N ILE A 285 -18.23 -2.20 6.83
CA ILE A 285 -17.58 -1.26 5.92
C ILE A 285 -18.58 -0.46 5.09
N MET A 286 -19.68 -1.09 4.63
CA MET A 286 -20.73 -0.42 3.85
C MET A 286 -21.41 0.73 4.61
N LYS A 287 -21.29 0.79 5.95
CA LYS A 287 -21.85 1.86 6.80
C LYS A 287 -20.88 3.02 7.02
N LYS A 288 -19.61 2.83 6.67
CA LYS A 288 -18.59 3.86 6.90
C LYS A 288 -18.77 5.01 5.91
N PRO A 289 -18.48 6.24 6.32
CA PRO A 289 -18.39 7.35 5.38
C PRO A 289 -17.39 7.04 4.27
N ALA A 290 -17.75 7.36 3.03
CA ALA A 290 -16.88 7.08 1.90
C ALA A 290 -16.94 8.20 0.85
N MET A 291 -15.83 8.43 0.16
CA MET A 291 -15.70 9.39 -0.91
C MET A 291 -14.86 8.80 -2.04
N ALA A 292 -15.28 9.00 -3.29
CA ALA A 292 -14.47 8.77 -4.48
C ALA A 292 -14.13 10.11 -5.13
N ILE A 293 -12.86 10.31 -5.47
CA ILE A 293 -12.36 11.44 -6.25
C ILE A 293 -11.76 10.87 -7.52
N TRP A 294 -12.17 11.37 -8.68
CA TRP A 294 -11.75 10.79 -9.94
C TRP A 294 -11.40 11.86 -10.98
N GLY A 295 -10.16 11.84 -11.47
CA GLY A 295 -9.77 12.60 -12.64
C GLY A 295 -10.43 12.00 -13.90
N VAL A 296 -11.26 12.77 -14.59
CA VAL A 296 -12.05 12.25 -15.74
C VAL A 296 -11.19 11.92 -16.95
N GLN A 297 -9.97 12.42 -17.02
CA GLN A 297 -9.01 12.10 -18.08
C GLN A 297 -8.20 10.82 -17.78
N ASP A 298 -8.55 10.09 -16.73
CA ASP A 298 -7.94 8.78 -16.42
C ASP A 298 -8.33 7.75 -17.49
N HIS A 299 -7.35 7.32 -18.27
CA HIS A 299 -7.48 6.25 -19.26
C HIS A 299 -6.77 4.96 -18.87
N THR A 300 -6.28 4.90 -17.64
CA THR A 300 -5.81 3.65 -17.01
C THR A 300 -6.94 2.97 -16.26
N LEU A 301 -7.61 3.71 -15.36
CA LEU A 301 -8.74 3.24 -14.58
C LEU A 301 -9.96 4.12 -14.93
N HIS A 302 -10.72 3.71 -15.95
CA HIS A 302 -11.85 4.50 -16.42
C HIS A 302 -12.95 4.61 -15.37
N ALA A 303 -13.40 5.84 -15.09
CA ALA A 303 -14.44 6.14 -14.11
C ALA A 303 -15.73 5.33 -14.33
N ASN A 304 -16.15 5.15 -15.59
CA ASN A 304 -17.37 4.39 -15.96
C ASN A 304 -17.30 2.90 -15.60
N HIS A 305 -16.09 2.33 -15.43
CA HIS A 305 -15.92 0.94 -14.99
C HIS A 305 -15.83 0.82 -13.46
N PHE A 306 -15.21 1.77 -12.78
CA PHE A 306 -14.87 1.63 -11.36
C PHE A 306 -15.79 2.40 -10.41
N LEU A 307 -16.37 3.55 -10.79
CA LEU A 307 -17.32 4.26 -9.94
C LEU A 307 -18.56 3.42 -9.61
N PRO A 308 -19.16 2.65 -10.55
CA PRO A 308 -20.25 1.77 -10.18
C PRO A 308 -19.88 0.68 -9.16
N LEU A 309 -18.60 0.25 -9.13
CA LEU A 309 -18.12 -0.69 -8.07
C LEU A 309 -18.04 0.01 -6.71
N PHE A 310 -17.60 1.28 -6.69
CA PHE A 310 -17.61 2.10 -5.48
C PHE A 310 -19.02 2.31 -4.95
N GLU A 311 -19.93 2.78 -5.81
CA GLU A 311 -21.33 3.06 -5.47
C GLU A 311 -22.10 1.82 -4.99
N ALA A 312 -21.75 0.63 -5.51
CA ALA A 312 -22.34 -0.63 -5.07
C ALA A 312 -22.00 -0.99 -3.61
N ILE A 313 -20.85 -0.52 -3.10
CA ILE A 313 -20.46 -0.72 -1.70
C ILE A 313 -20.84 0.48 -0.85
N PHE A 314 -20.76 1.69 -1.39
CA PHE A 314 -21.01 2.95 -0.69
C PHE A 314 -22.12 3.77 -1.39
N PRO A 315 -23.40 3.33 -1.31
CA PRO A 315 -24.49 3.98 -2.03
C PRO A 315 -24.78 5.41 -1.54
N SER A 316 -24.28 5.79 -0.38
CA SER A 316 -24.33 7.16 0.16
C SER A 316 -22.97 7.87 0.10
N GLY A 317 -21.98 7.27 -0.56
CA GLY A 317 -20.66 7.84 -0.71
C GLY A 317 -20.67 9.06 -1.63
N GLU A 318 -19.81 10.02 -1.32
CA GLU A 318 -19.63 11.20 -2.18
C GLU A 318 -18.80 10.84 -3.41
N VAL A 319 -19.17 11.41 -4.58
CA VAL A 319 -18.37 11.24 -5.80
C VAL A 319 -18.04 12.61 -6.37
N HIS A 320 -16.73 12.87 -6.53
CA HIS A 320 -16.19 14.11 -7.09
C HIS A 320 -15.40 13.81 -8.37
N LEU A 321 -15.79 14.49 -9.46
CA LEU A 321 -15.13 14.35 -10.76
C LEU A 321 -14.31 15.61 -11.05
N ILE A 322 -13.00 15.43 -11.31
CA ILE A 322 -12.08 16.52 -11.62
C ILE A 322 -11.78 16.53 -13.12
N SER A 323 -12.27 17.53 -13.82
CA SER A 323 -12.23 17.61 -15.29
C SER A 323 -10.81 17.71 -15.84
N GLU A 324 -9.92 18.42 -15.14
CA GLU A 324 -8.54 18.74 -15.58
C GLU A 324 -7.50 17.72 -15.10
N ALA A 325 -7.94 16.62 -14.44
CA ALA A 325 -7.04 15.61 -13.91
C ALA A 325 -7.21 14.26 -14.63
N GLY A 326 -6.10 13.54 -14.71
CA GLY A 326 -6.03 12.17 -15.19
C GLY A 326 -5.85 11.15 -14.07
N HIS A 327 -5.12 10.08 -14.36
CA HIS A 327 -4.87 9.01 -13.41
C HIS A 327 -4.14 9.49 -12.14
N TYR A 328 -3.15 10.36 -12.30
CA TYR A 328 -2.38 10.92 -11.17
C TYR A 328 -2.99 12.24 -10.68
N SER A 329 -4.28 12.22 -10.39
CA SER A 329 -5.04 13.42 -9.99
C SER A 329 -4.47 14.12 -8.76
N LEU A 330 -3.78 13.40 -7.86
CA LEU A 330 -3.03 13.96 -6.73
C LEU A 330 -1.89 14.89 -7.15
N GLU A 331 -1.34 14.70 -8.34
CA GLU A 331 -0.34 15.57 -8.97
C GLU A 331 -0.99 16.62 -9.88
N ASP A 332 -2.02 16.23 -10.64
CA ASP A 332 -2.67 17.09 -11.62
C ASP A 332 -3.53 18.19 -10.93
N SER A 333 -4.17 17.88 -9.80
CA SER A 333 -5.06 18.79 -9.06
C SER A 333 -4.87 18.70 -7.54
N PRO A 334 -3.65 18.94 -7.03
CA PRO A 334 -3.30 18.66 -5.64
C PRO A 334 -4.08 19.51 -4.64
N GLU A 335 -4.39 20.76 -4.98
CA GLU A 335 -5.07 21.72 -4.11
C GLU A 335 -6.55 21.36 -3.94
N GLU A 336 -7.23 21.01 -5.04
CA GLU A 336 -8.63 20.60 -5.04
C GLU A 336 -8.82 19.32 -4.23
N ILE A 337 -8.00 18.28 -4.48
CA ILE A 337 -8.06 17.03 -3.72
C ILE A 337 -7.77 17.25 -2.25
N THR A 338 -6.78 18.09 -1.94
CA THR A 338 -6.44 18.42 -0.55
C THR A 338 -7.66 18.99 0.18
N ASN A 339 -8.36 19.93 -0.45
CA ASN A 339 -9.53 20.59 0.14
C ASN A 339 -10.72 19.65 0.28
N LEU A 340 -11.04 18.84 -0.73
CA LEU A 340 -12.12 17.85 -0.68
C LEU A 340 -11.93 16.90 0.52
N VAL A 341 -10.73 16.37 0.72
CA VAL A 341 -10.45 15.47 1.86
C VAL A 341 -10.57 16.22 3.19
N ILE A 342 -10.11 17.47 3.30
CA ILE A 342 -10.27 18.27 4.52
C ILE A 342 -11.74 18.49 4.86
N GLU A 343 -12.57 18.82 3.87
CA GLU A 343 -14.01 19.02 4.04
C GLU A 343 -14.69 17.72 4.48
N PHE A 344 -14.37 16.61 3.85
CA PHE A 344 -14.86 15.28 4.23
C PHE A 344 -14.52 14.92 5.69
N LEU A 345 -13.28 15.15 6.13
CA LEU A 345 -12.86 14.92 7.52
C LEU A 345 -13.58 15.83 8.53
N ARG A 346 -13.89 17.07 8.15
CA ARG A 346 -14.65 18.01 8.99
C ARG A 346 -16.11 17.59 9.12
N GLY A 347 -16.71 17.14 8.03
CA GLY A 347 -18.09 16.63 8.01
C GLY A 347 -18.29 15.46 8.99
N GLN A 348 -17.30 14.57 9.12
CA GLN A 348 -17.35 13.46 10.07
C GLN A 348 -17.23 13.85 11.54
N LYS A 349 -16.67 15.02 11.87
CA LYS A 349 -16.57 15.51 13.26
C LYS A 349 -17.86 16.19 13.75
N SER A 350 -18.76 16.51 12.81
CA SER A 350 -20.00 17.25 13.09
C SER A 350 -21.23 16.33 13.20
N SER A 351 -21.09 15.05 12.86
CA SER A 351 -22.10 14.00 12.93
C SER A 351 -21.84 13.06 14.11
#